data_be42b2c42f5818051f9f836744b98a8e
#
_entry.id   be42b2c42f5818051f9f836744b98a8e
#
_cell.length_a   1.000
_cell.length_b   1.000
_cell.length_c   1.000
_cell.angle_alpha   90.00
_cell.angle_beta   90.00
_cell.angle_gamma   90.00
#
_symmetry.space_group_name_H-M   'P 1'
#
loop_
_entity.id
_entity.type
_entity.pdbx_description
1 polymer ?
#
loop_
_entity_poly.entity_id
_entity_poly.type
_entity_poly.pdbx_seq_one_letter_code
_entity_poly.pdbx_strand_id
1 'polypeptide(L)'
;MNICRYSDKDFSEKIRTASSASDLFDEEIESRTRAIVREVALRGDDALLEFTEKFDGAKLAADQLAVTSAELMTAFLKADDALRDAVAEAEKNIAGFAKKSLRRNWQSKNSHGAKVGEKFDPFQRVGIYIPGGTAPLVSTALMTVTLARVAGCPEIVVCTPCGRDGTVNLALLFAARAAGATEVYRVGGAQAIAAMACGTKTIRRVQKIFGPGNAYVVTAKRLLFGRVSIDLPPGPSEVLVLADDSANPKYVAADLLAQAEHGSGHEHVWFLTPSAKMITAVEREIKKQLPKLARRDFIRRALDANGWLIQTRTLDDAIAIANNLAPEHCEIMTRNPRKVSERILTAGAIFLGGWSPTVLGDYVAGPSHTLPTGGAGASFAGLTVDQFQRRTSLVEYDRASLKKALPAVKKFAELEGLDAHGKSAEVRSAK
;
A
#
# COMPACT_ATOMS: atom_id res chain seq x y z
N MET A 1 11.14 -23.50 8.37
CA MET A 1 9.92 -23.51 7.54
C MET A 1 9.07 -24.74 7.83
N ASN A 2 7.77 -24.59 7.84
CA ASN A 2 6.79 -25.65 8.05
C ASN A 2 6.51 -26.38 6.72
N ILE A 3 6.37 -27.70 6.76
CA ILE A 3 5.98 -28.51 5.59
C ILE A 3 4.59 -29.06 5.82
N CYS A 4 3.71 -28.87 4.83
CA CYS A 4 2.33 -29.33 4.84
C CYS A 4 2.05 -30.12 3.55
N ARG A 5 1.55 -31.36 3.67
CA ARG A 5 1.21 -32.20 2.53
C ARG A 5 -0.28 -32.53 2.53
N TYR A 6 -0.91 -32.59 1.36
CA TYR A 6 -2.33 -32.94 1.23
C TYR A 6 -2.69 -34.29 1.86
N SER A 7 -1.69 -35.21 2.04
CA SER A 7 -1.84 -36.50 2.71
C SER A 7 -1.81 -36.44 4.24
N ASP A 8 -1.42 -35.28 4.82
CA ASP A 8 -1.37 -35.12 6.28
C ASP A 8 -2.77 -35.13 6.87
N LYS A 9 -2.97 -35.81 7.99
CA LYS A 9 -4.26 -35.89 8.67
C LYS A 9 -4.77 -34.52 9.15
N ASP A 10 -3.84 -33.62 9.46
CA ASP A 10 -4.06 -32.25 9.95
C ASP A 10 -3.89 -31.18 8.85
N PHE A 11 -3.97 -31.58 7.56
CA PHE A 11 -3.77 -30.68 6.43
C PHE A 11 -4.63 -29.40 6.52
N SER A 12 -5.94 -29.58 6.75
CA SER A 12 -6.87 -28.44 6.83
C SER A 12 -6.58 -27.50 8.00
N GLU A 13 -6.06 -28.02 9.11
CA GLU A 13 -5.68 -27.23 10.29
C GLU A 13 -4.39 -26.43 9.99
N LYS A 14 -3.40 -27.09 9.38
CA LYS A 14 -2.16 -26.43 8.93
C LYS A 14 -2.44 -25.32 7.93
N ILE A 15 -3.36 -25.50 6.98
CA ILE A 15 -3.78 -24.45 6.05
C ILE A 15 -4.44 -23.29 6.81
N ARG A 16 -5.30 -23.55 7.79
CA ARG A 16 -5.87 -22.47 8.63
C ARG A 16 -4.79 -21.70 9.38
N THR A 17 -3.82 -22.39 9.94
CA THR A 17 -2.67 -21.75 10.61
C THR A 17 -1.83 -20.91 9.63
N ALA A 18 -1.55 -21.45 8.44
CA ALA A 18 -0.84 -20.72 7.39
C ALA A 18 -1.60 -19.48 6.89
N SER A 19 -2.94 -19.47 7.03
CA SER A 19 -3.84 -18.39 6.64
C SER A 19 -4.13 -17.41 7.78
N SER A 20 -3.61 -17.63 8.98
CA SER A 20 -3.86 -16.72 10.10
C SER A 20 -3.20 -15.37 9.82
N ALA A 21 -4.03 -14.36 9.59
CA ALA A 21 -3.57 -12.99 9.43
C ALA A 21 -2.93 -12.47 10.72
N SER A 22 -1.97 -11.58 10.60
CA SER A 22 -1.47 -10.80 11.72
C SER A 22 -2.63 -10.02 12.33
N ASP A 23 -2.79 -10.07 13.65
CA ASP A 23 -3.85 -9.32 14.32
C ASP A 23 -3.60 -7.83 14.20
N LEU A 24 -4.38 -7.17 13.34
CA LEU A 24 -4.38 -5.71 13.19
C LEU A 24 -5.12 -4.99 14.34
N PHE A 25 -5.69 -5.75 15.28
CA PHE A 25 -6.56 -5.25 16.34
C PHE A 25 -6.01 -5.49 17.76
N ASP A 26 -4.69 -5.49 17.91
CA ASP A 26 -4.01 -5.57 19.20
C ASP A 26 -4.43 -4.39 20.11
N GLU A 27 -5.10 -4.69 21.21
CA GLU A 27 -5.67 -3.70 22.14
C GLU A 27 -4.58 -2.86 22.83
N GLU A 28 -3.42 -3.43 23.11
CA GLU A 28 -2.33 -2.70 23.74
C GLU A 28 -1.72 -1.69 22.76
N ILE A 29 -1.49 -2.11 21.50
CA ILE A 29 -1.03 -1.22 20.43
C ILE A 29 -2.07 -0.12 20.20
N GLU A 30 -3.35 -0.45 20.17
CA GLU A 30 -4.41 0.54 19.97
C GLU A 30 -4.45 1.56 21.10
N SER A 31 -4.40 1.12 22.36
CA SER A 31 -4.41 2.00 23.54
C SER A 31 -3.23 2.97 23.52
N ARG A 32 -2.02 2.45 23.28
CA ARG A 32 -0.79 3.27 23.18
C ARG A 32 -0.85 4.26 22.02
N THR A 33 -1.35 3.81 20.86
CA THR A 33 -1.47 4.66 19.68
C THR A 33 -2.49 5.77 19.88
N ARG A 34 -3.62 5.47 20.53
CA ARG A 34 -4.65 6.45 20.87
C ARG A 34 -4.10 7.54 21.78
N ALA A 35 -3.26 7.19 22.77
CA ALA A 35 -2.59 8.16 23.62
C ALA A 35 -1.66 9.08 22.81
N ILE A 36 -0.83 8.53 21.90
CA ILE A 36 0.05 9.31 21.04
C ILE A 36 -0.77 10.28 20.16
N VAL A 37 -1.82 9.78 19.49
CA VAL A 37 -2.69 10.59 18.65
C VAL A 37 -3.31 11.76 19.43
N ARG A 38 -3.79 11.49 20.67
CA ARG A 38 -4.38 12.51 21.54
C ARG A 38 -3.35 13.58 21.92
N GLU A 39 -2.15 13.19 22.34
CA GLU A 39 -1.10 14.14 22.72
C GLU A 39 -0.71 15.05 21.55
N VAL A 40 -0.52 14.49 20.35
CA VAL A 40 -0.21 15.30 19.15
C VAL A 40 -1.36 16.25 18.83
N ALA A 41 -2.62 15.82 18.95
CA ALA A 41 -3.77 16.66 18.67
C ALA A 41 -3.91 17.82 19.67
N LEU A 42 -3.46 17.65 20.92
CA LEU A 42 -3.54 18.65 21.99
C LEU A 42 -2.32 19.58 22.04
N ARG A 43 -1.11 19.04 21.88
CA ARG A 43 0.16 19.74 22.12
C ARG A 43 0.94 20.07 20.85
N GLY A 44 0.50 19.54 19.68
CA GLY A 44 1.12 19.84 18.39
C GLY A 44 2.60 19.49 18.33
N ASP A 45 3.43 20.46 17.95
CA ASP A 45 4.88 20.28 17.74
C ASP A 45 5.62 19.83 19.01
N ASP A 46 5.19 20.26 20.21
CA ASP A 46 5.82 19.86 21.47
C ASP A 46 5.71 18.33 21.66
N ALA A 47 4.55 17.75 21.35
CA ALA A 47 4.38 16.31 21.39
C ALA A 47 5.23 15.60 20.32
N LEU A 48 5.34 16.18 19.11
CA LEU A 48 6.18 15.61 18.04
C LEU A 48 7.64 15.55 18.47
N LEU A 49 8.16 16.61 19.08
CA LEU A 49 9.55 16.67 19.54
C LEU A 49 9.82 15.64 20.65
N GLU A 50 8.92 15.55 21.63
CA GLU A 50 9.00 14.56 22.71
C GLU A 50 8.99 13.13 22.18
N PHE A 51 8.06 12.79 21.26
CA PHE A 51 7.96 11.45 20.70
C PHE A 51 9.11 11.12 19.75
N THR A 52 9.63 12.10 19.02
CA THR A 52 10.83 11.91 18.17
C THR A 52 12.06 11.62 19.03
N GLU A 53 12.25 12.36 20.15
CA GLU A 53 13.34 12.06 21.10
C GLU A 53 13.15 10.67 21.73
N LYS A 54 11.92 10.32 22.11
CA LYS A 54 11.60 9.05 22.78
C LYS A 54 11.76 7.83 21.87
N PHE A 55 11.33 7.90 20.61
CA PHE A 55 11.26 6.74 19.72
C PHE A 55 12.39 6.65 18.72
N ASP A 56 12.85 7.80 18.22
CA ASP A 56 13.94 7.87 17.23
C ASP A 56 15.28 8.23 17.90
N GLY A 57 15.26 8.67 19.16
CA GLY A 57 16.44 9.08 19.93
C GLY A 57 17.04 10.40 19.46
N ALA A 58 16.32 11.17 18.65
CA ALA A 58 16.77 12.45 18.09
C ALA A 58 16.17 13.62 18.86
N LYS A 59 17.03 14.44 19.47
CA LYS A 59 16.63 15.67 20.14
C LYS A 59 16.64 16.82 19.15
N LEU A 60 15.47 17.29 18.75
CA LEU A 60 15.26 18.33 17.75
C LEU A 60 14.64 19.58 18.37
N ALA A 61 14.86 20.73 17.74
CA ALA A 61 14.06 21.93 17.93
C ALA A 61 12.92 21.98 16.89
N ALA A 62 11.90 22.80 17.10
CA ALA A 62 10.72 22.86 16.24
C ALA A 62 11.06 23.27 14.80
N ASP A 63 12.01 24.17 14.61
CA ASP A 63 12.50 24.60 13.29
C ASP A 63 13.32 23.51 12.57
N GLN A 64 13.74 22.48 13.28
CA GLN A 64 14.45 21.33 12.72
C GLN A 64 13.53 20.19 12.30
N LEU A 65 12.21 20.24 12.57
CA LEU A 65 11.27 19.21 12.10
C LEU A 65 11.21 19.14 10.56
N ALA A 66 11.29 20.28 9.90
CA ALA A 66 11.32 20.33 8.42
C ALA A 66 12.74 20.08 7.92
N VAL A 67 12.85 19.28 6.84
CA VAL A 67 14.08 19.15 6.06
C VAL A 67 14.27 20.42 5.25
N THR A 68 15.44 21.05 5.36
CA THR A 68 15.75 22.31 4.70
C THR A 68 16.08 22.14 3.22
N SER A 69 15.96 23.23 2.45
CA SER A 69 16.39 23.25 1.04
C SER A 69 17.90 22.95 0.89
N ALA A 70 18.71 23.33 1.87
CA ALA A 70 20.16 23.04 1.88
C ALA A 70 20.43 21.54 2.04
N GLU A 71 19.69 20.85 2.90
CA GLU A 71 19.79 19.39 3.05
C GLU A 71 19.32 18.65 1.79
N LEU A 72 18.23 19.09 1.16
CA LEU A 72 17.77 18.54 -0.11
C LEU A 72 18.80 18.77 -1.24
N MET A 73 19.45 19.94 -1.27
CA MET A 73 20.54 20.21 -2.20
C MET A 73 21.75 19.34 -1.93
N THR A 74 22.09 19.12 -0.65
CA THR A 74 23.18 18.21 -0.27
C THR A 74 22.89 16.78 -0.73
N ALA A 75 21.65 16.30 -0.55
CA ALA A 75 21.23 14.99 -1.06
C ALA A 75 21.35 14.89 -2.58
N PHE A 76 20.99 15.95 -3.29
CA PHE A 76 21.14 16.03 -4.76
C PHE A 76 22.60 15.99 -5.19
N LEU A 77 23.47 16.75 -4.55
CA LEU A 77 24.91 16.82 -4.91
C LEU A 77 25.65 15.52 -4.57
N LYS A 78 25.26 14.82 -3.51
CA LYS A 78 25.89 13.57 -3.07
C LYS A 78 25.34 12.31 -3.74
N ALA A 79 24.25 12.40 -4.49
CA ALA A 79 23.75 11.31 -5.30
C ALA A 79 24.77 11.01 -6.42
N ASP A 80 25.29 9.78 -6.45
CA ASP A 80 26.14 9.31 -7.54
C ASP A 80 25.33 8.99 -8.81
N ASP A 81 26.02 8.76 -9.92
CA ASP A 81 25.38 8.50 -11.20
C ASP A 81 24.54 7.22 -11.16
N ALA A 82 24.99 6.18 -10.46
CA ALA A 82 24.25 4.92 -10.34
C ALA A 82 22.91 5.12 -9.61
N LEU A 83 22.87 5.90 -8.52
CA LEU A 83 21.64 6.26 -7.83
C LEU A 83 20.72 7.12 -8.71
N ARG A 84 21.29 8.09 -9.43
CA ARG A 84 20.53 8.95 -10.35
C ARG A 84 19.85 8.14 -11.45
N ASP A 85 20.60 7.25 -12.09
CA ASP A 85 20.11 6.40 -13.18
C ASP A 85 19.02 5.44 -12.68
N ALA A 86 19.24 4.77 -11.54
CA ALA A 86 18.26 3.87 -10.95
C ALA A 86 16.95 4.60 -10.57
N VAL A 87 17.04 5.78 -9.97
CA VAL A 87 15.87 6.61 -9.63
C VAL A 87 15.13 7.07 -10.88
N ALA A 88 15.87 7.52 -11.91
CA ALA A 88 15.27 7.99 -13.15
C ALA A 88 14.56 6.85 -13.92
N GLU A 89 15.16 5.66 -13.98
CA GLU A 89 14.55 4.48 -14.60
C GLU A 89 13.27 4.06 -13.87
N ALA A 90 13.33 3.91 -12.56
CA ALA A 90 12.19 3.52 -11.74
C ALA A 90 11.05 4.57 -11.86
N GLU A 91 11.36 5.85 -11.71
CA GLU A 91 10.38 6.95 -11.82
C GLU A 91 9.69 6.97 -13.18
N LYS A 92 10.45 6.81 -14.27
CA LYS A 92 9.92 6.75 -15.64
C LYS A 92 8.90 5.61 -15.81
N ASN A 93 9.22 4.43 -15.30
CA ASN A 93 8.34 3.27 -15.41
C ASN A 93 7.10 3.43 -14.53
N ILE A 94 7.26 3.91 -13.29
CA ILE A 94 6.15 4.17 -12.36
C ILE A 94 5.20 5.23 -12.95
N ALA A 95 5.74 6.36 -13.42
CA ALA A 95 4.94 7.42 -14.02
C ALA A 95 4.25 6.95 -15.31
N GLY A 96 4.94 6.15 -16.13
CA GLY A 96 4.38 5.58 -17.36
C GLY A 96 3.21 4.65 -17.10
N PHE A 97 3.32 3.78 -16.08
CA PHE A 97 2.24 2.90 -15.65
C PHE A 97 1.08 3.70 -15.03
N ALA A 98 1.36 4.60 -14.10
CA ALA A 98 0.37 5.41 -13.39
C ALA A 98 -0.50 6.22 -14.36
N LYS A 99 0.09 6.84 -15.40
CA LYS A 99 -0.65 7.62 -16.41
C LYS A 99 -1.75 6.81 -17.12
N LYS A 100 -1.62 5.49 -17.21
CA LYS A 100 -2.64 4.62 -17.84
C LYS A 100 -3.85 4.38 -16.96
N SER A 101 -3.69 4.47 -15.64
CA SER A 101 -4.76 4.29 -14.65
C SER A 101 -5.38 5.60 -14.18
N LEU A 102 -4.91 6.76 -14.67
CA LEU A 102 -5.44 8.07 -14.32
C LEU A 102 -6.88 8.22 -14.81
N ARG A 103 -7.80 8.55 -13.91
CA ARG A 103 -9.20 8.78 -14.26
C ARG A 103 -9.37 10.14 -14.93
N ARG A 104 -10.24 10.18 -15.95
CA ARG A 104 -10.56 11.36 -16.73
C ARG A 104 -12.02 11.73 -16.56
N ASN A 105 -12.32 13.04 -16.62
CA ASN A 105 -13.69 13.55 -16.62
C ASN A 105 -14.47 12.96 -17.80
N TRP A 106 -15.75 12.65 -17.56
CA TRP A 106 -16.65 12.17 -18.61
C TRP A 106 -18.06 12.69 -18.40
N GLN A 107 -18.82 12.77 -19.46
CA GLN A 107 -20.24 13.11 -19.46
C GLN A 107 -21.01 12.24 -20.45
N SER A 108 -22.25 11.95 -20.09
CA SER A 108 -23.21 11.24 -20.95
C SER A 108 -24.63 11.79 -20.73
N LYS A 109 -25.61 11.37 -21.54
CA LYS A 109 -27.02 11.68 -21.31
C LYS A 109 -27.72 10.50 -20.65
N ASN A 110 -28.54 10.76 -19.62
CA ASN A 110 -29.42 9.74 -19.05
C ASN A 110 -30.72 9.58 -19.87
N SER A 111 -31.63 8.72 -19.42
CA SER A 111 -32.93 8.44 -20.10
C SER A 111 -33.84 9.68 -20.25
N HIS A 112 -33.66 10.69 -19.41
CA HIS A 112 -34.42 11.96 -19.51
C HIS A 112 -33.77 12.94 -20.50
N GLY A 113 -32.55 12.66 -20.98
CA GLY A 113 -31.78 13.56 -21.83
C GLY A 113 -30.93 14.56 -21.06
N ALA A 114 -30.93 14.53 -19.73
CA ALA A 114 -30.08 15.33 -18.87
C ALA A 114 -28.63 14.89 -18.95
N LYS A 115 -27.69 15.82 -18.80
CA LYS A 115 -26.26 15.49 -18.75
C LYS A 115 -25.89 15.02 -17.33
N VAL A 116 -25.23 13.86 -17.27
CA VAL A 116 -24.65 13.31 -16.05
C VAL A 116 -23.19 12.94 -16.31
N GLY A 117 -22.35 13.03 -15.30
CA GLY A 117 -20.93 12.76 -15.48
C GLY A 117 -20.16 12.68 -14.18
N GLU A 118 -18.88 12.51 -14.32
CA GLU A 118 -17.94 12.52 -13.20
C GLU A 118 -16.78 13.45 -13.50
N LYS A 119 -16.38 14.17 -12.46
CA LYS A 119 -15.19 15.03 -12.44
C LYS A 119 -14.19 14.44 -11.45
N PHE A 120 -12.94 14.38 -11.87
CA PHE A 120 -11.82 13.87 -11.06
C PHE A 120 -10.81 15.00 -10.84
N ASP A 121 -10.70 15.44 -9.59
CA ASP A 121 -9.76 16.46 -9.17
C ASP A 121 -8.69 15.86 -8.28
N PRO A 122 -7.41 16.24 -8.42
CA PRO A 122 -6.39 15.83 -7.48
C PRO A 122 -6.69 16.38 -6.08
N PHE A 123 -6.27 15.65 -5.05
CA PHE A 123 -6.20 16.23 -3.71
C PHE A 123 -5.21 17.39 -3.71
N GLN A 124 -5.55 18.47 -3.01
CA GLN A 124 -4.70 19.67 -2.98
C GLN A 124 -3.46 19.48 -2.11
N ARG A 125 -3.56 18.70 -1.03
CA ARG A 125 -2.46 18.38 -0.14
C ARG A 125 -2.57 16.96 0.36
N VAL A 126 -1.56 16.15 0.07
CA VAL A 126 -1.48 14.75 0.48
C VAL A 126 -0.28 14.50 1.37
N GLY A 127 -0.42 13.59 2.32
CA GLY A 127 0.65 13.14 3.21
C GLY A 127 1.12 11.76 2.80
N ILE A 128 2.42 11.55 2.74
CA ILE A 128 3.04 10.27 2.45
C ILE A 128 3.94 9.92 3.63
N TYR A 129 3.64 8.78 4.25
CA TYR A 129 4.49 8.22 5.28
C TYR A 129 5.47 7.23 4.66
N ILE A 130 6.75 7.43 4.91
CA ILE A 130 7.81 6.50 4.48
C ILE A 130 8.46 5.93 5.73
N PRO A 131 8.39 4.61 5.96
CA PRO A 131 9.01 4.01 7.12
C PRO A 131 10.53 4.18 7.09
N GLY A 132 11.11 4.33 8.26
CA GLY A 132 12.52 4.16 8.53
C GLY A 132 12.76 2.87 9.30
N GLY A 133 13.92 2.73 9.89
CA GLY A 133 14.27 1.59 10.74
C GLY A 133 15.43 0.80 10.17
N THR A 134 15.25 -0.48 9.85
CA THR A 134 16.36 -1.36 9.45
C THR A 134 16.92 -1.10 8.05
N ALA A 135 16.18 -0.38 7.19
CA ALA A 135 16.62 0.00 5.83
C ALA A 135 15.94 1.30 5.37
N PRO A 136 16.64 2.16 4.61
CA PRO A 136 16.01 3.31 3.95
C PRO A 136 15.15 2.82 2.78
N LEU A 137 13.85 3.08 2.83
CA LEU A 137 12.91 2.64 1.79
C LEU A 137 12.80 3.67 0.66
N VAL A 138 13.88 3.79 -0.12
CA VAL A 138 13.97 4.69 -1.28
C VAL A 138 12.90 4.40 -2.32
N SER A 139 12.61 3.12 -2.57
CA SER A 139 11.56 2.67 -3.49
C SER A 139 10.18 3.13 -3.05
N THR A 140 9.87 3.10 -1.74
CA THR A 140 8.58 3.59 -1.24
C THR A 140 8.36 5.08 -1.53
N ALA A 141 9.42 5.89 -1.48
CA ALA A 141 9.33 7.29 -1.90
C ALA A 141 8.92 7.39 -3.38
N LEU A 142 9.56 6.63 -4.26
CA LEU A 142 9.22 6.62 -5.69
C LEU A 142 7.81 6.09 -5.95
N MET A 143 7.45 4.96 -5.34
CA MET A 143 6.17 4.27 -5.54
C MET A 143 4.94 5.03 -5.00
N THR A 144 5.15 6.04 -4.16
CA THR A 144 4.06 6.83 -3.57
C THR A 144 4.05 8.28 -4.07
N VAL A 145 5.19 8.97 -4.00
CA VAL A 145 5.31 10.39 -4.39
C VAL A 145 5.09 10.58 -5.89
N THR A 146 5.61 9.67 -6.74
CA THR A 146 5.41 9.75 -8.19
C THR A 146 3.92 9.65 -8.56
N LEU A 147 3.14 8.79 -7.88
CA LEU A 147 1.71 8.70 -8.13
C LEU A 147 0.99 9.99 -7.77
N ALA A 148 1.32 10.60 -6.63
CA ALA A 148 0.76 11.89 -6.21
C ALA A 148 1.04 12.99 -7.26
N ARG A 149 2.28 13.06 -7.74
CA ARG A 149 2.69 14.00 -8.79
C ARG A 149 1.98 13.74 -10.12
N VAL A 150 1.88 12.48 -10.55
CA VAL A 150 1.16 12.11 -11.80
C VAL A 150 -0.33 12.43 -11.71
N ALA A 151 -0.95 12.27 -10.52
CA ALA A 151 -2.32 12.68 -10.29
C ALA A 151 -2.51 14.20 -10.32
N GLY A 152 -1.43 14.98 -10.19
CA GLY A 152 -1.46 16.45 -10.19
C GLY A 152 -1.67 17.06 -8.81
N CYS A 153 -1.35 16.35 -7.71
CA CYS A 153 -1.40 16.93 -6.37
C CYS A 153 -0.38 18.07 -6.22
N PRO A 154 -0.78 19.31 -5.93
CA PRO A 154 0.15 20.44 -5.87
C PRO A 154 1.04 20.43 -4.63
N GLU A 155 0.58 19.87 -3.51
CA GLU A 155 1.34 19.77 -2.28
C GLU A 155 1.48 18.30 -1.84
N ILE A 156 2.73 17.82 -1.84
CA ILE A 156 3.07 16.43 -1.50
C ILE A 156 4.02 16.45 -0.32
N VAL A 157 3.51 16.10 0.85
CA VAL A 157 4.20 16.09 2.13
C VAL A 157 4.72 14.70 2.43
N VAL A 158 6.00 14.58 2.72
CA VAL A 158 6.63 13.34 3.16
C VAL A 158 6.97 13.42 4.63
N CYS A 159 6.57 12.43 5.44
CA CYS A 159 7.02 12.22 6.80
C CYS A 159 7.83 10.92 6.88
N THR A 160 9.01 10.97 7.47
CA THR A 160 9.89 9.81 7.65
C THR A 160 10.70 9.99 8.95
N PRO A 161 10.99 8.92 9.71
CA PRO A 161 11.84 9.04 10.88
C PRO A 161 13.26 9.45 10.49
N CYS A 162 13.98 10.04 11.44
CA CYS A 162 15.39 10.40 11.30
C CYS A 162 16.29 9.48 12.14
N GLY A 163 17.58 9.55 11.90
CA GLY A 163 18.59 8.96 12.76
C GLY A 163 18.72 9.71 14.10
N ARG A 164 19.46 9.14 15.04
CA ARG A 164 19.71 9.76 16.37
C ARG A 164 20.37 11.14 16.28
N ASP A 165 21.11 11.38 15.20
CA ASP A 165 21.74 12.66 14.87
C ASP A 165 20.78 13.67 14.22
N GLY A 166 19.51 13.32 14.09
CA GLY A 166 18.49 14.12 13.42
C GLY A 166 18.56 14.11 11.88
N THR A 167 19.43 13.32 11.28
CA THR A 167 19.57 13.27 9.82
C THR A 167 18.59 12.29 9.18
N VAL A 168 18.13 12.60 7.98
CA VAL A 168 17.38 11.69 7.11
C VAL A 168 18.33 11.13 6.04
N ASN A 169 18.13 9.86 5.66
CA ASN A 169 18.96 9.22 4.65
C ASN A 169 18.97 10.03 3.35
N LEU A 170 20.16 10.33 2.83
CA LEU A 170 20.34 11.21 1.66
C LEU A 170 19.76 10.60 0.38
N ALA A 171 19.86 9.28 0.17
CA ALA A 171 19.28 8.63 -0.99
C ALA A 171 17.73 8.71 -0.97
N LEU A 172 17.12 8.59 0.22
CA LEU A 172 15.67 8.78 0.39
C LEU A 172 15.25 10.23 0.11
N LEU A 173 16.00 11.23 0.62
CA LEU A 173 15.75 12.64 0.33
C LEU A 173 15.86 12.95 -1.17
N PHE A 174 16.91 12.42 -1.82
CA PHE A 174 17.08 12.55 -3.25
C PHE A 174 15.90 11.97 -4.02
N ALA A 175 15.50 10.73 -3.73
CA ALA A 175 14.39 10.06 -4.41
C ALA A 175 13.05 10.76 -4.16
N ALA A 176 12.74 11.15 -2.93
CA ALA A 176 11.52 11.87 -2.60
C ALA A 176 11.42 13.20 -3.38
N ARG A 177 12.53 13.95 -3.44
CA ARG A 177 12.57 15.21 -4.19
C ARG A 177 12.46 14.98 -5.71
N ALA A 178 13.19 14.01 -6.26
CA ALA A 178 13.12 13.64 -7.67
C ALA A 178 11.72 13.19 -8.08
N ALA A 179 11.02 12.43 -7.22
CA ALA A 179 9.64 12.01 -7.45
C ALA A 179 8.62 13.16 -7.37
N GLY A 180 8.96 14.29 -6.70
CA GLY A 180 8.11 15.48 -6.66
C GLY A 180 7.60 15.87 -5.26
N ALA A 181 8.20 15.39 -4.17
CA ALA A 181 7.87 15.85 -2.82
C ALA A 181 8.09 17.37 -2.70
N THR A 182 7.10 18.08 -2.15
CA THR A 182 7.18 19.53 -1.93
C THR A 182 7.70 19.86 -0.53
N GLU A 183 7.42 19.02 0.45
CA GLU A 183 7.86 19.17 1.84
C GLU A 183 8.29 17.80 2.37
N VAL A 184 9.33 17.79 3.20
CA VAL A 184 9.80 16.58 3.90
C VAL A 184 10.00 16.93 5.37
N TYR A 185 9.45 16.08 6.25
CA TYR A 185 9.56 16.22 7.70
C TYR A 185 10.20 14.98 8.33
N ARG A 186 11.10 15.19 9.28
CA ARG A 186 11.79 14.16 10.04
C ARG A 186 10.98 13.74 11.27
N VAL A 187 9.80 13.16 11.00
CA VAL A 187 8.88 12.66 12.02
C VAL A 187 8.44 11.26 11.62
N GLY A 188 8.69 10.29 12.49
CA GLY A 188 8.33 8.88 12.30
C GLY A 188 7.04 8.49 13.04
N GLY A 189 6.66 7.22 12.94
CA GLY A 189 5.66 6.58 13.79
C GLY A 189 4.22 7.12 13.73
N ALA A 190 3.44 6.74 14.74
CA ALA A 190 2.03 7.16 14.87
C ALA A 190 1.88 8.68 15.02
N GLN A 191 2.87 9.37 15.61
CA GLN A 191 2.88 10.82 15.76
C GLN A 191 2.95 11.54 14.42
N ALA A 192 3.63 11.00 13.40
CA ALA A 192 3.65 11.55 12.05
C ALA A 192 2.26 11.49 11.42
N ILE A 193 1.57 10.36 11.56
CA ILE A 193 0.20 10.18 11.06
C ILE A 193 -0.75 11.16 11.76
N ALA A 194 -0.63 11.31 13.09
CA ALA A 194 -1.43 12.25 13.87
C ALA A 194 -1.19 13.70 13.43
N ALA A 195 0.08 14.09 13.23
CA ALA A 195 0.44 15.42 12.74
C ALA A 195 -0.17 15.73 11.36
N MET A 196 -0.01 14.80 10.41
CA MET A 196 -0.60 14.98 9.08
C MET A 196 -2.12 15.04 9.10
N ALA A 197 -2.78 14.29 9.99
CA ALA A 197 -4.25 14.24 10.09
C ALA A 197 -4.85 15.43 10.84
N CYS A 198 -4.21 15.87 11.92
CA CYS A 198 -4.72 16.92 12.79
C CYS A 198 -4.23 18.31 12.38
N GLY A 199 -3.02 18.37 11.82
CA GLY A 199 -2.26 19.60 11.66
C GLY A 199 -1.55 19.99 12.96
N THR A 200 -0.38 20.58 12.83
CA THR A 200 0.37 21.24 13.92
C THR A 200 0.82 22.62 13.45
N LYS A 201 1.59 23.34 14.26
CA LYS A 201 2.15 24.62 13.83
C LYS A 201 3.10 24.48 12.64
N THR A 202 3.92 23.40 12.63
CA THR A 202 4.91 23.15 11.58
C THR A 202 4.33 22.33 10.43
N ILE A 203 3.53 21.30 10.71
CA ILE A 203 2.97 20.39 9.68
C ILE A 203 1.51 20.72 9.46
N ARG A 204 1.19 21.36 8.33
CA ARG A 204 -0.20 21.64 7.96
C ARG A 204 -0.95 20.34 7.66
N ARG A 205 -2.24 20.29 8.07
CA ARG A 205 -3.13 19.14 7.82
C ARG A 205 -3.19 18.77 6.34
N VAL A 206 -3.23 17.46 6.06
CA VAL A 206 -3.42 16.89 4.72
C VAL A 206 -4.84 16.36 4.54
N GLN A 207 -5.25 16.15 3.29
CA GLN A 207 -6.58 15.62 2.96
C GLN A 207 -6.62 14.10 2.94
N LYS A 208 -5.49 13.46 2.57
CA LYS A 208 -5.35 12.00 2.54
C LYS A 208 -3.93 11.59 2.89
N ILE A 209 -3.79 10.47 3.61
CA ILE A 209 -2.51 9.92 4.03
C ILE A 209 -2.29 8.58 3.32
N PHE A 210 -1.08 8.40 2.78
CA PHE A 210 -0.62 7.23 2.07
C PHE A 210 0.66 6.67 2.66
N GLY A 211 0.96 5.43 2.33
CA GLY A 211 2.24 4.78 2.64
C GLY A 211 2.12 3.68 3.70
N PRO A 212 3.03 2.70 3.63
CA PRO A 212 3.11 1.58 4.57
C PRO A 212 3.67 2.02 5.92
N GLY A 213 3.57 1.16 6.92
CA GLY A 213 4.15 1.41 8.23
C GLY A 213 3.98 0.22 9.18
N ASN A 214 4.57 0.32 10.36
CA ASN A 214 4.42 -0.68 11.41
C ASN A 214 3.02 -0.63 12.04
N ALA A 215 2.73 -1.55 12.97
CA ALA A 215 1.44 -1.67 13.62
C ALA A 215 0.93 -0.35 14.24
N TYR A 216 1.82 0.48 14.81
CA TYR A 216 1.44 1.79 15.36
C TYR A 216 0.99 2.78 14.29
N VAL A 217 1.68 2.81 13.15
CA VAL A 217 1.34 3.65 11.99
C VAL A 217 -0.01 3.23 11.40
N VAL A 218 -0.20 1.93 11.20
CA VAL A 218 -1.45 1.35 10.68
C VAL A 218 -2.61 1.64 11.63
N THR A 219 -2.41 1.44 12.93
CA THR A 219 -3.42 1.73 13.96
C THR A 219 -3.75 3.22 14.01
N ALA A 220 -2.75 4.11 13.90
CA ALA A 220 -3.00 5.56 13.84
C ALA A 220 -3.83 5.96 12.61
N LYS A 221 -3.54 5.39 11.43
CA LYS A 221 -4.34 5.60 10.21
C LYS A 221 -5.79 5.16 10.44
N ARG A 222 -5.99 3.99 11.04
CA ARG A 222 -7.31 3.43 11.35
C ARG A 222 -8.09 4.31 12.33
N LEU A 223 -7.46 4.78 13.42
CA LEU A 223 -8.07 5.64 14.43
C LEU A 223 -8.47 7.02 13.88
N LEU A 224 -7.76 7.50 12.87
CA LEU A 224 -7.97 8.83 12.28
C LEU A 224 -8.80 8.79 10.99
N PHE A 225 -9.20 7.60 10.52
CA PHE A 225 -10.12 7.47 9.40
C PHE A 225 -11.44 8.19 9.70
N GLY A 226 -11.92 8.99 8.75
CA GLY A 226 -13.05 9.88 8.93
C GLY A 226 -12.64 11.32 9.28
N ARG A 227 -11.57 11.53 10.04
CA ARG A 227 -10.95 12.83 10.20
C ARG A 227 -10.06 13.20 9.02
N VAL A 228 -9.35 12.23 8.50
CA VAL A 228 -8.55 12.28 7.27
C VAL A 228 -8.84 11.03 6.44
N SER A 229 -8.75 11.12 5.12
CA SER A 229 -8.82 9.92 4.29
C SER A 229 -7.49 9.17 4.35
N ILE A 230 -7.52 7.85 4.21
CA ILE A 230 -6.32 7.00 4.17
C ILE A 230 -6.33 6.14 2.90
N ASP A 231 -5.19 5.55 2.57
CA ASP A 231 -5.09 4.44 1.64
C ASP A 231 -5.60 3.14 2.32
N LEU A 232 -4.85 2.06 2.25
CA LEU A 232 -5.14 0.81 2.96
C LEU A 232 -4.29 0.69 4.24
N PRO A 233 -4.73 -0.09 5.25
CA PRO A 233 -3.94 -0.46 6.40
C PRO A 233 -3.16 -1.76 6.10
N PRO A 234 -1.91 -1.71 5.56
CA PRO A 234 -1.13 -2.90 5.27
C PRO A 234 -0.60 -3.53 6.54
N GLY A 235 -0.58 -4.86 6.57
CA GLY A 235 0.15 -5.66 7.56
C GLY A 235 1.59 -5.96 7.12
N PRO A 236 2.22 -6.98 7.72
CA PRO A 236 3.51 -7.51 7.27
C PRO A 236 3.48 -7.97 5.83
N SER A 237 4.62 -7.86 5.14
CA SER A 237 4.73 -8.24 3.73
C SER A 237 4.60 -9.74 3.49
N GLU A 238 4.10 -10.11 2.31
CA GLU A 238 3.73 -11.48 1.97
C GLU A 238 4.16 -11.85 0.55
N VAL A 239 4.61 -13.11 0.38
CA VAL A 239 4.76 -13.71 -0.95
C VAL A 239 4.19 -15.12 -0.99
N LEU A 240 3.47 -15.40 -2.06
CA LEU A 240 3.05 -16.73 -2.43
C LEU A 240 3.67 -17.09 -3.79
N VAL A 241 4.46 -18.15 -3.83
CA VAL A 241 4.95 -18.73 -5.08
C VAL A 241 4.14 -19.98 -5.40
N LEU A 242 3.46 -19.99 -6.54
CA LEU A 242 2.71 -21.11 -7.06
C LEU A 242 3.47 -21.71 -8.25
N ALA A 243 3.92 -22.96 -8.14
CA ALA A 243 4.73 -23.58 -9.17
C ALA A 243 4.34 -25.02 -9.48
N ASP A 244 4.64 -25.47 -10.71
CA ASP A 244 4.63 -26.87 -11.13
C ASP A 244 6.05 -27.39 -11.32
N ASP A 245 6.20 -28.61 -11.86
CA ASP A 245 7.49 -29.26 -12.11
C ASP A 245 8.39 -28.55 -13.14
N SER A 246 7.86 -27.58 -13.88
CA SER A 246 8.62 -26.81 -14.87
C SER A 246 9.41 -25.66 -14.25
N ALA A 247 9.11 -25.28 -12.99
CA ALA A 247 9.81 -24.21 -12.32
C ALA A 247 11.24 -24.59 -11.91
N ASN A 248 12.11 -23.58 -11.86
CA ASN A 248 13.45 -23.74 -11.31
C ASN A 248 13.41 -23.58 -9.78
N PRO A 249 13.71 -24.62 -8.99
CA PRO A 249 13.66 -24.54 -7.53
C PRO A 249 14.63 -23.52 -6.93
N LYS A 250 15.70 -23.18 -7.65
CA LYS A 250 16.65 -22.14 -7.24
C LYS A 250 16.02 -20.74 -7.29
N TYR A 251 15.16 -20.45 -8.28
CA TYR A 251 14.45 -19.18 -8.39
C TYR A 251 13.39 -19.07 -7.32
N VAL A 252 12.55 -20.11 -7.17
CA VAL A 252 11.56 -20.19 -6.11
C VAL A 252 12.16 -19.92 -4.74
N ALA A 253 13.28 -20.60 -4.41
CA ALA A 253 13.96 -20.40 -3.14
C ALA A 253 14.47 -18.96 -2.95
N ALA A 254 15.01 -18.34 -4.02
CA ALA A 254 15.52 -16.97 -3.96
C ALA A 254 14.39 -15.95 -3.66
N ASP A 255 13.23 -16.11 -4.28
CA ASP A 255 12.11 -15.18 -4.11
C ASP A 255 11.46 -15.33 -2.73
N LEU A 256 11.32 -16.56 -2.21
CA LEU A 256 10.90 -16.80 -0.83
C LEU A 256 11.86 -16.16 0.20
N LEU A 257 13.16 -16.22 -0.05
CA LEU A 257 14.18 -15.61 0.82
C LEU A 257 14.17 -14.09 0.74
N ALA A 258 13.94 -13.52 -0.45
CA ALA A 258 13.86 -12.09 -0.66
C ALA A 258 12.69 -11.47 0.14
N GLN A 259 11.53 -12.12 0.15
CA GLN A 259 10.39 -11.65 0.94
C GLN A 259 10.65 -11.73 2.45
N ALA A 260 11.25 -12.82 2.92
CA ALA A 260 11.56 -13.02 4.33
C ALA A 260 12.63 -12.04 4.87
N GLU A 261 13.31 -11.31 3.99
CA GLU A 261 14.39 -10.37 4.33
C GLU A 261 13.90 -9.03 4.90
N HIS A 262 12.61 -8.68 4.81
CA HIS A 262 12.07 -7.39 5.25
C HIS A 262 12.35 -7.08 6.72
N GLY A 263 12.36 -8.08 7.59
CA GLY A 263 12.96 -7.99 8.92
C GLY A 263 12.01 -7.61 10.05
N SER A 264 10.69 -7.61 9.84
CA SER A 264 9.72 -7.49 10.92
C SER A 264 9.63 -8.77 11.75
N GLY A 265 9.96 -9.93 11.15
CA GLY A 265 9.79 -11.27 11.71
C GLY A 265 8.37 -11.80 11.60
N HIS A 266 7.48 -11.03 10.99
CA HIS A 266 6.06 -11.36 10.77
C HIS A 266 5.73 -11.57 9.29
N GLU A 267 6.72 -11.53 8.39
CA GLU A 267 6.54 -11.78 6.97
C GLU A 267 5.97 -13.17 6.74
N HIS A 268 4.99 -13.28 5.82
CA HIS A 268 4.41 -14.54 5.41
C HIS A 268 4.99 -15.01 4.08
N VAL A 269 5.41 -16.26 4.05
CA VAL A 269 6.10 -16.84 2.88
C VAL A 269 5.50 -18.20 2.57
N TRP A 270 4.80 -18.31 1.44
CA TRP A 270 4.14 -19.54 1.03
C TRP A 270 4.68 -20.06 -0.30
N PHE A 271 4.96 -21.34 -0.36
CA PHE A 271 5.22 -22.07 -1.58
C PHE A 271 4.16 -23.13 -1.79
N LEU A 272 3.42 -23.07 -2.89
CA LEU A 272 2.37 -24.01 -3.24
C LEU A 272 2.74 -24.79 -4.51
N THR A 273 2.65 -26.12 -4.45
CA THR A 273 2.93 -26.98 -5.61
C THR A 273 2.24 -28.33 -5.48
N PRO A 274 1.77 -28.94 -6.58
CA PRO A 274 1.34 -30.35 -6.56
C PRO A 274 2.51 -31.35 -6.53
N SER A 275 3.77 -30.89 -6.69
CA SER A 275 4.94 -31.73 -6.85
C SER A 275 5.71 -31.95 -5.55
N ALA A 276 5.71 -33.18 -5.04
CA ALA A 276 6.54 -33.57 -3.89
C ALA A 276 8.05 -33.35 -4.16
N LYS A 277 8.48 -33.54 -5.41
CA LYS A 277 9.86 -33.32 -5.83
C LYS A 277 10.25 -31.85 -5.68
N MET A 278 9.35 -30.93 -6.03
CA MET A 278 9.60 -29.49 -5.89
C MET A 278 9.70 -29.07 -4.43
N ILE A 279 8.89 -29.59 -3.53
CA ILE A 279 8.99 -29.32 -2.07
C ILE A 279 10.42 -29.61 -1.59
N THR A 280 10.92 -30.82 -1.89
CA THR A 280 12.27 -31.25 -1.46
C THR A 280 13.38 -30.41 -2.13
N ALA A 281 13.21 -30.09 -3.42
CA ALA A 281 14.21 -29.32 -4.15
C ALA A 281 14.30 -27.86 -3.65
N VAL A 282 13.15 -27.21 -3.39
CA VAL A 282 13.10 -25.84 -2.87
C VAL A 282 13.64 -25.78 -1.44
N GLU A 283 13.28 -26.73 -0.57
CA GLU A 283 13.84 -26.82 0.79
C GLU A 283 15.37 -26.90 0.78
N ARG A 284 15.91 -27.75 -0.11
CA ARG A 284 17.38 -27.89 -0.28
C ARG A 284 18.03 -26.59 -0.77
N GLU A 285 17.42 -25.89 -1.72
CA GLU A 285 17.95 -24.63 -2.24
C GLU A 285 17.86 -23.51 -1.18
N ILE A 286 16.82 -23.44 -0.37
CA ILE A 286 16.75 -22.52 0.79
C ILE A 286 17.91 -22.77 1.76
N LYS A 287 18.14 -24.03 2.16
CA LYS A 287 19.26 -24.39 3.05
C LYS A 287 20.62 -24.01 2.47
N LYS A 288 20.78 -24.03 1.15
CA LYS A 288 22.02 -23.69 0.45
C LYS A 288 22.22 -22.18 0.29
N GLN A 289 21.15 -21.41 0.06
CA GLN A 289 21.22 -19.97 -0.23
C GLN A 289 21.23 -19.14 1.05
N LEU A 290 20.38 -19.44 2.03
CA LEU A 290 20.21 -18.68 3.27
C LEU A 290 21.53 -18.34 3.99
N PRO A 291 22.49 -19.25 4.18
CA PRO A 291 23.73 -18.93 4.90
C PRO A 291 24.59 -17.85 4.25
N LYS A 292 24.38 -17.56 2.97
CA LYS A 292 25.14 -16.58 2.18
C LYS A 292 24.59 -15.18 2.24
N LEU A 293 23.39 -14.99 2.83
CA LEU A 293 22.70 -13.70 2.90
C LEU A 293 23.10 -12.93 4.15
N ALA A 294 23.31 -11.63 3.99
CA ALA A 294 23.72 -10.74 5.09
C ALA A 294 22.66 -10.68 6.20
N ARG A 295 21.37 -10.69 5.84
CA ARG A 295 20.25 -10.61 6.78
C ARG A 295 19.69 -11.99 7.20
N ARG A 296 20.47 -13.04 7.10
CA ARG A 296 20.08 -14.46 7.34
C ARG A 296 19.33 -14.70 8.65
N ASP A 297 19.63 -13.94 9.71
CA ASP A 297 18.99 -14.14 11.02
C ASP A 297 17.55 -13.55 11.06
N PHE A 298 17.29 -12.48 10.33
CA PHE A 298 15.93 -11.95 10.09
C PHE A 298 15.12 -12.93 9.24
N ILE A 299 15.72 -13.39 8.13
CA ILE A 299 15.09 -14.35 7.22
C ILE A 299 14.74 -15.64 7.96
N ARG A 300 15.66 -16.18 8.77
CA ARG A 300 15.41 -17.41 9.54
C ARG A 300 14.19 -17.24 10.46
N ARG A 301 14.12 -16.15 11.21
CA ARG A 301 12.97 -15.87 12.11
C ARG A 301 11.64 -15.85 11.36
N ALA A 302 11.56 -15.14 10.23
CA ALA A 302 10.35 -15.09 9.42
C ALA A 302 9.97 -16.47 8.85
N LEU A 303 10.96 -17.22 8.30
CA LEU A 303 10.71 -18.55 7.75
C LEU A 303 10.31 -19.58 8.82
N ASP A 304 10.84 -19.48 10.03
CA ASP A 304 10.52 -20.43 11.11
C ASP A 304 9.13 -20.14 11.70
N ALA A 305 8.73 -18.88 11.77
CA ALA A 305 7.40 -18.48 12.25
C ALA A 305 6.32 -18.71 11.16
N ASN A 306 6.49 -18.12 9.98
CA ASN A 306 5.44 -17.95 8.98
C ASN A 306 5.80 -18.49 7.59
N GLY A 307 6.88 -19.30 7.47
CA GLY A 307 7.26 -19.91 6.22
C GLY A 307 6.62 -21.28 6.02
N TRP A 308 5.97 -21.50 4.87
CA TRP A 308 5.24 -22.72 4.56
C TRP A 308 5.59 -23.28 3.19
N LEU A 309 5.92 -24.58 3.13
CA LEU A 309 6.02 -25.37 1.92
C LEU A 309 4.81 -26.30 1.85
N ILE A 310 3.88 -26.03 0.94
CA ILE A 310 2.56 -26.67 0.88
C ILE A 310 2.48 -27.53 -0.37
N GLN A 311 2.41 -28.83 -0.21
CA GLN A 311 2.11 -29.78 -1.28
C GLN A 311 0.61 -29.97 -1.38
N THR A 312 0.04 -29.60 -2.52
CA THR A 312 -1.38 -29.83 -2.86
C THR A 312 -1.54 -31.13 -3.65
N ARG A 313 -2.77 -31.60 -3.83
CA ARG A 313 -3.06 -32.75 -4.67
C ARG A 313 -2.96 -32.40 -6.15
N THR A 314 -3.53 -31.25 -6.50
CA THR A 314 -3.62 -30.74 -7.87
C THR A 314 -3.20 -29.27 -7.93
N LEU A 315 -2.97 -28.77 -9.13
CA LEU A 315 -2.77 -27.32 -9.35
C LEU A 315 -4.05 -26.52 -9.05
N ASP A 316 -5.23 -27.12 -9.23
CA ASP A 316 -6.51 -26.50 -8.93
C ASP A 316 -6.68 -26.27 -7.43
N ASP A 317 -6.26 -27.23 -6.60
CA ASP A 317 -6.25 -27.06 -5.13
C ASP A 317 -5.27 -25.94 -4.73
N ALA A 318 -4.11 -25.84 -5.39
CA ALA A 318 -3.13 -24.77 -5.13
C ALA A 318 -3.71 -23.39 -5.47
N ILE A 319 -4.43 -23.26 -6.59
CA ILE A 319 -5.12 -22.03 -6.98
C ILE A 319 -6.21 -21.67 -5.97
N ALA A 320 -6.99 -22.65 -5.51
CA ALA A 320 -8.02 -22.42 -4.51
C ALA A 320 -7.43 -21.91 -3.18
N ILE A 321 -6.33 -22.50 -2.72
CA ILE A 321 -5.60 -22.04 -1.52
C ILE A 321 -5.03 -20.64 -1.75
N ALA A 322 -4.42 -20.35 -2.91
CA ALA A 322 -3.90 -19.04 -3.23
C ALA A 322 -4.98 -17.95 -3.18
N ASN A 323 -6.16 -18.22 -3.74
CA ASN A 323 -7.29 -17.30 -3.67
C ASN A 323 -7.83 -17.10 -2.24
N ASN A 324 -7.78 -18.14 -1.41
CA ASN A 324 -8.20 -18.03 0.00
C ASN A 324 -7.19 -17.22 0.84
N LEU A 325 -5.89 -17.38 0.57
CA LEU A 325 -4.82 -16.60 1.21
C LEU A 325 -4.86 -15.13 0.79
N ALA A 326 -5.29 -14.84 -0.44
CA ALA A 326 -5.32 -13.50 -1.03
C ALA A 326 -4.00 -12.73 -0.81
N PRO A 327 -2.85 -13.29 -1.24
CA PRO A 327 -1.53 -12.80 -0.89
C PRO A 327 -1.24 -11.42 -1.47
N GLU A 328 -0.36 -10.67 -0.82
CA GLU A 328 0.20 -9.43 -1.34
C GLU A 328 0.84 -9.63 -2.72
N HIS A 329 1.80 -10.54 -2.80
CA HIS A 329 2.50 -10.90 -4.03
C HIS A 329 2.19 -12.36 -4.37
N CYS A 330 1.77 -12.62 -5.61
CA CYS A 330 1.55 -13.96 -6.14
C CYS A 330 2.44 -14.20 -7.35
N GLU A 331 3.49 -15.00 -7.18
CA GLU A 331 4.33 -15.46 -8.30
C GLU A 331 3.80 -16.76 -8.86
N ILE A 332 3.67 -16.84 -10.18
CA ILE A 332 3.17 -18.02 -10.89
C ILE A 332 4.28 -18.58 -11.78
N MET A 333 4.98 -19.59 -11.29
CA MET A 333 6.08 -20.26 -11.97
C MET A 333 5.62 -21.64 -12.53
N THR A 334 4.61 -21.62 -13.38
CA THR A 334 4.09 -22.83 -14.05
C THR A 334 4.38 -22.81 -15.54
N ARG A 335 4.17 -23.94 -16.22
CA ARG A 335 4.33 -24.05 -17.68
C ARG A 335 3.46 -23.04 -18.45
N ASN A 336 2.28 -22.70 -17.94
CA ASN A 336 1.34 -21.75 -18.53
C ASN A 336 0.89 -20.70 -17.52
N PRO A 337 1.76 -19.75 -17.12
CA PRO A 337 1.46 -18.83 -16.04
C PRO A 337 0.28 -17.89 -16.33
N ARG A 338 0.07 -17.47 -17.60
CA ARG A 338 -1.08 -16.63 -17.98
C ARG A 338 -2.41 -17.34 -17.74
N LYS A 339 -2.54 -18.61 -18.14
CA LYS A 339 -3.76 -19.39 -17.93
C LYS A 339 -4.07 -19.58 -16.44
N VAL A 340 -3.03 -19.74 -15.62
CA VAL A 340 -3.18 -19.82 -14.15
C VAL A 340 -3.59 -18.46 -13.59
N SER A 341 -3.00 -17.35 -14.06
CA SER A 341 -3.31 -16.01 -13.56
C SER A 341 -4.76 -15.59 -13.79
N GLU A 342 -5.41 -16.06 -14.84
CA GLU A 342 -6.85 -15.80 -15.09
C GLU A 342 -7.76 -16.37 -13.99
N ARG A 343 -7.24 -17.27 -13.17
CA ARG A 343 -7.94 -17.95 -12.08
C ARG A 343 -7.53 -17.46 -10.69
N ILE A 344 -6.51 -16.58 -10.59
CA ILE A 344 -6.14 -15.89 -9.35
C ILE A 344 -6.91 -14.58 -9.29
N LEU A 345 -7.81 -14.46 -8.31
CA LEU A 345 -8.81 -13.40 -8.24
C LEU A 345 -8.56 -12.38 -7.12
N THR A 346 -7.69 -12.70 -6.17
CA THR A 346 -7.62 -11.99 -4.89
C THR A 346 -6.21 -11.48 -4.53
N ALA A 347 -5.19 -11.74 -5.34
CA ALA A 347 -3.83 -11.27 -5.07
C ALA A 347 -3.68 -9.76 -5.26
N GLY A 348 -2.82 -9.13 -4.45
CA GLY A 348 -2.46 -7.72 -4.60
C GLY A 348 -1.72 -7.43 -5.90
N ALA A 349 -0.73 -8.27 -6.24
CA ALA A 349 -0.02 -8.26 -7.52
C ALA A 349 0.30 -9.67 -8.00
N ILE A 350 0.35 -9.89 -9.32
CA ILE A 350 0.63 -11.19 -9.93
C ILE A 350 1.87 -11.07 -10.82
N PHE A 351 2.84 -11.96 -10.62
CA PHE A 351 4.09 -12.06 -11.36
C PHE A 351 4.13 -13.34 -12.19
N LEU A 352 4.44 -13.24 -13.47
CA LEU A 352 4.25 -14.32 -14.44
C LEU A 352 5.56 -14.89 -14.95
N GLY A 353 5.82 -16.15 -14.59
CA GLY A 353 6.97 -16.92 -15.07
C GLY A 353 8.26 -16.67 -14.28
N GLY A 354 9.26 -17.53 -14.49
CA GLY A 354 10.50 -17.52 -13.72
C GLY A 354 11.43 -16.31 -13.95
N TRP A 355 11.08 -15.40 -14.87
CA TRP A 355 11.83 -14.17 -15.14
C TRP A 355 11.19 -12.91 -14.53
N SER A 356 10.17 -13.09 -13.71
CA SER A 356 9.40 -11.99 -13.10
C SER A 356 9.40 -12.11 -11.58
N PRO A 357 10.56 -12.03 -10.91
CA PRO A 357 10.60 -12.02 -9.45
C PRO A 357 9.91 -10.78 -8.86
N THR A 358 9.34 -10.89 -7.66
CA THR A 358 8.63 -9.80 -6.96
C THR A 358 9.47 -8.53 -6.85
N VAL A 359 10.78 -8.64 -6.67
CA VAL A 359 11.71 -7.51 -6.54
C VAL A 359 11.70 -6.56 -7.75
N LEU A 360 11.30 -7.01 -8.94
CA LEU A 360 11.08 -6.11 -10.08
C LEU A 360 9.88 -5.20 -9.84
N GLY A 361 8.80 -5.73 -9.23
CA GLY A 361 7.65 -4.96 -8.79
C GLY A 361 8.01 -3.96 -7.70
N ASP A 362 8.88 -4.36 -6.77
CA ASP A 362 9.31 -3.51 -5.66
C ASP A 362 10.11 -2.29 -6.11
N TYR A 363 10.84 -2.39 -7.24
CA TYR A 363 11.79 -1.36 -7.63
C TYR A 363 11.49 -0.67 -8.96
N VAL A 364 11.28 -1.43 -10.05
CA VAL A 364 11.41 -0.84 -11.40
C VAL A 364 10.27 -1.17 -12.37
N ALA A 365 9.39 -2.12 -12.09
CA ALA A 365 8.38 -2.57 -13.06
C ALA A 365 7.27 -1.54 -13.34
N GLY A 366 7.00 -0.65 -12.40
CA GLY A 366 6.04 0.45 -12.58
C GLY A 366 4.77 0.38 -11.72
N PRO A 367 4.07 -0.76 -11.53
CA PRO A 367 3.01 -0.86 -10.52
C PRO A 367 3.53 -0.55 -9.12
N SER A 368 2.70 0.10 -8.28
CA SER A 368 3.11 0.38 -6.90
C SER A 368 3.22 -0.90 -6.08
N HIS A 369 4.25 -0.99 -5.26
CA HIS A 369 4.45 -2.10 -4.32
C HIS A 369 3.67 -1.92 -3.00
N THR A 370 2.93 -0.83 -2.82
CA THR A 370 2.05 -0.67 -1.66
C THR A 370 0.78 -1.45 -1.92
N LEU A 371 0.72 -2.65 -1.43
CA LEU A 371 -0.29 -3.66 -1.75
C LEU A 371 -1.06 -4.09 -0.49
N PRO A 372 -2.26 -4.68 -0.64
CA PRO A 372 -3.00 -5.24 0.49
C PRO A 372 -2.32 -6.52 1.00
N THR A 373 -2.26 -6.68 2.32
CA THR A 373 -1.69 -7.83 3.03
C THR A 373 -2.71 -8.43 3.99
N GLY A 374 -2.42 -9.57 4.62
CA GLY A 374 -3.29 -10.19 5.62
C GLY A 374 -4.64 -10.64 5.07
N GLY A 375 -4.68 -11.10 3.82
CA GLY A 375 -5.91 -11.49 3.15
C GLY A 375 -6.74 -10.32 2.61
N ALA A 376 -6.31 -9.07 2.82
CA ALA A 376 -7.06 -7.90 2.38
C ALA A 376 -7.12 -7.76 0.84
N GLY A 377 -6.27 -8.48 0.10
CA GLY A 377 -6.34 -8.58 -1.36
C GLY A 377 -7.69 -9.07 -1.91
N ALA A 378 -8.47 -9.79 -1.09
CA ALA A 378 -9.83 -10.19 -1.42
C ALA A 378 -10.82 -9.00 -1.52
N SER A 379 -10.52 -7.86 -0.89
CA SER A 379 -11.44 -6.71 -0.76
C SER A 379 -10.84 -5.39 -1.20
N PHE A 380 -9.51 -5.26 -1.23
CA PHE A 380 -8.82 -4.01 -1.51
C PHE A 380 -7.82 -4.18 -2.64
N ALA A 381 -7.74 -3.18 -3.51
CA ALA A 381 -6.67 -3.08 -4.50
C ALA A 381 -5.40 -2.45 -3.88
N GLY A 382 -4.26 -2.67 -4.51
CA GLY A 382 -3.04 -1.94 -4.21
C GLY A 382 -3.15 -0.44 -4.49
N LEU A 383 -2.12 0.30 -4.13
CA LEU A 383 -2.07 1.74 -4.34
C LEU A 383 -2.02 2.08 -5.84
N THR A 384 -2.97 2.89 -6.29
CA THR A 384 -3.10 3.35 -7.66
C THR A 384 -3.23 4.87 -7.73
N VAL A 385 -2.93 5.45 -8.90
CA VAL A 385 -2.93 6.91 -9.11
C VAL A 385 -4.30 7.55 -8.91
N ASP A 386 -5.38 6.85 -9.21
CA ASP A 386 -6.74 7.35 -9.04
C ASP A 386 -7.13 7.53 -7.57
N GLN A 387 -6.44 6.89 -6.64
CA GLN A 387 -6.61 7.12 -5.20
C GLN A 387 -6.12 8.51 -4.75
N PHE A 388 -5.31 9.19 -5.56
CA PHE A 388 -4.89 10.58 -5.36
C PHE A 388 -5.86 11.60 -5.97
N GLN A 389 -6.95 11.13 -6.57
CA GLN A 389 -8.02 11.96 -7.13
C GLN A 389 -9.30 11.82 -6.31
N ARG A 390 -10.06 12.90 -6.23
CA ARG A 390 -11.40 12.93 -5.64
C ARG A 390 -12.44 12.94 -6.75
N ARG A 391 -13.32 11.96 -6.75
CA ARG A 391 -14.45 11.89 -7.68
C ARG A 391 -15.60 12.77 -7.21
N THR A 392 -16.19 13.55 -8.12
CA THR A 392 -17.41 14.32 -7.89
C THR A 392 -18.40 14.03 -9.01
N SER A 393 -19.64 13.68 -8.66
CA SER A 393 -20.72 13.50 -9.63
C SER A 393 -21.23 14.87 -10.12
N LEU A 394 -21.47 14.98 -11.41
CA LEU A 394 -22.05 16.15 -12.07
C LEU A 394 -23.44 15.79 -12.58
N VAL A 395 -24.42 16.63 -12.28
CA VAL A 395 -25.80 16.46 -12.72
C VAL A 395 -26.32 17.81 -13.25
N GLU A 396 -26.67 17.85 -14.54
CA GLU A 396 -27.15 19.05 -15.23
C GLU A 396 -28.47 18.72 -15.96
N TYR A 397 -29.59 19.25 -15.41
CA TYR A 397 -30.91 19.14 -16.00
C TYR A 397 -31.31 20.49 -16.60
N ASP A 398 -31.91 20.48 -17.80
CA ASP A 398 -32.70 21.55 -18.34
C ASP A 398 -34.19 21.38 -17.99
N ARG A 399 -35.02 22.37 -18.35
CA ARG A 399 -36.46 22.32 -18.09
C ARG A 399 -37.16 21.13 -18.74
N ALA A 400 -36.73 20.74 -19.95
CA ALA A 400 -37.35 19.66 -20.69
C ALA A 400 -37.05 18.30 -20.06
N SER A 401 -35.78 18.05 -19.67
CA SER A 401 -35.36 16.84 -19.01
C SER A 401 -35.91 16.73 -17.58
N LEU A 402 -36.00 17.87 -16.84
CA LEU A 402 -36.64 17.90 -15.53
C LEU A 402 -38.11 17.49 -15.62
N LYS A 403 -38.86 18.04 -16.62
CA LYS A 403 -40.26 17.69 -16.81
C LYS A 403 -40.46 16.16 -17.03
N LYS A 404 -39.54 15.51 -17.73
CA LYS A 404 -39.58 14.04 -17.91
C LYS A 404 -39.32 13.28 -16.61
N ALA A 405 -38.45 13.79 -15.73
CA ALA A 405 -38.10 13.14 -14.47
C ALA A 405 -39.18 13.37 -13.37
N LEU A 406 -39.97 14.43 -13.48
CA LEU A 406 -40.88 14.90 -12.43
C LEU A 406 -41.86 13.84 -11.92
N PRO A 407 -42.50 12.98 -12.76
CA PRO A 407 -43.42 11.97 -12.27
C PRO A 407 -42.75 10.98 -11.30
N ALA A 408 -41.52 10.52 -11.63
CA ALA A 408 -40.74 9.61 -10.78
C ALA A 408 -40.32 10.28 -9.46
N VAL A 409 -39.87 11.55 -9.52
CA VAL A 409 -39.49 12.33 -8.32
C VAL A 409 -40.65 12.47 -7.37
N LYS A 410 -41.84 12.82 -7.88
CA LYS A 410 -43.08 12.95 -7.05
C LYS A 410 -43.43 11.61 -6.40
N LYS A 411 -43.38 10.52 -7.16
CA LYS A 411 -43.72 9.20 -6.62
C LYS A 411 -42.78 8.75 -5.53
N PHE A 412 -41.47 8.95 -5.69
CA PHE A 412 -40.49 8.62 -4.64
C PHE A 412 -40.69 9.52 -3.41
N ALA A 413 -40.90 10.81 -3.59
CA ALA A 413 -41.17 11.73 -2.48
C ALA A 413 -42.41 11.33 -1.66
N GLU A 414 -43.48 10.90 -2.36
CA GLU A 414 -44.68 10.35 -1.72
C GLU A 414 -44.38 9.07 -0.91
N LEU A 415 -43.68 8.12 -1.51
CA LEU A 415 -43.36 6.82 -0.87
C LEU A 415 -42.46 6.99 0.36
N GLU A 416 -41.55 7.97 0.33
CA GLU A 416 -40.61 8.27 1.41
C GLU A 416 -41.16 9.25 2.45
N GLY A 417 -42.34 9.84 2.21
CA GLY A 417 -42.91 10.85 3.08
C GLY A 417 -42.11 12.16 3.08
N LEU A 418 -41.42 12.46 1.98
CA LEU A 418 -40.51 13.61 1.85
C LEU A 418 -41.13 14.70 0.94
N ASP A 419 -42.16 15.37 1.40
CA ASP A 419 -42.93 16.39 0.62
C ASP A 419 -42.04 17.48 0.07
N ALA A 420 -41.09 17.98 0.84
CA ALA A 420 -40.20 19.06 0.41
C ALA A 420 -39.32 18.63 -0.78
N HIS A 421 -38.94 17.36 -0.89
CA HIS A 421 -38.19 16.81 -2.02
C HIS A 421 -39.03 16.87 -3.32
N GLY A 422 -40.27 16.39 -3.24
CA GLY A 422 -41.22 16.49 -4.36
C GLY A 422 -41.46 17.92 -4.79
N LYS A 423 -41.74 18.81 -3.82
CA LYS A 423 -41.99 20.23 -4.04
C LYS A 423 -40.81 20.97 -4.66
N SER A 424 -39.59 20.64 -4.23
CA SER A 424 -38.36 21.21 -4.80
C SER A 424 -38.24 21.00 -6.32
N ALA A 425 -38.63 19.84 -6.84
CA ALA A 425 -38.64 19.62 -8.28
C ALA A 425 -39.87 20.25 -8.97
N GLU A 426 -41.05 20.21 -8.33
CA GLU A 426 -42.32 20.70 -8.86
C GLU A 426 -42.30 22.21 -9.14
N VAL A 427 -41.80 23.02 -8.21
CA VAL A 427 -41.77 24.49 -8.36
C VAL A 427 -40.91 24.95 -9.55
N ARG A 428 -39.96 24.15 -10.02
CA ARG A 428 -39.14 24.44 -11.19
C ARG A 428 -39.84 24.10 -12.51
N SER A 429 -40.95 23.37 -12.47
CA SER A 429 -41.76 23.00 -13.64
C SER A 429 -42.95 23.92 -13.84
N ALA A 430 -43.31 24.75 -12.83
CA ALA A 430 -44.32 25.75 -12.97
C ALA A 430 -43.92 26.82 -14.03
N LYS A 431 -44.95 27.41 -14.71
CA LYS A 431 -44.74 28.42 -15.77
C LYS A 431 -44.10 29.69 -15.23
#